data_288b6a680ec4ecd9dd94fd0516016c75
#
_entry.id   288b6a680ec4ecd9dd94fd0516016c75
#
_cell.length_a   1.000
_cell.length_b   1.000
_cell.length_c   1.000
_cell.angle_alpha   90.00
_cell.angle_beta   90.00
_cell.angle_gamma   90.00
#
_symmetry.space_group_name_H-M   'P 1'
#
loop_
_entity.id
_entity.type
_entity.pdbx_description
1 polymer ?
#
loop_
_entity_poly.entity_id
_entity_poly.type
_entity_poly.pdbx_seq_one_letter_code
_entity_poly.pdbx_strand_id
1 'polypeptide(L)' 'MIILPGATVKVTNSDDIYYNFQGLVQRIDDGRVAVLFEGGNWDKLVTFNLSELETVDLSKKKK' A
#
# COMPACT_ATOMS: atom_id res chain seq x y z
N MET A 1 9.28 3.27 10.56
CA MET A 1 8.96 2.84 9.19
C MET A 1 8.56 4.03 8.36
N ILE A 2 9.11 4.13 7.16
CA ILE A 2 8.85 5.26 6.28
C ILE A 2 8.19 4.75 5.00
N ILE A 3 7.06 5.35 4.66
CA ILE A 3 6.37 5.03 3.42
C ILE A 3 6.52 6.22 2.49
N LEU A 4 7.01 5.98 1.28
CA LEU A 4 7.26 7.03 0.30
C LEU A 4 6.52 6.72 -0.99
N PRO A 5 6.23 7.76 -1.80
CA PRO A 5 5.65 7.53 -3.11
C PRO A 5 6.51 6.57 -3.91
N GLY A 6 5.88 5.64 -4.59
CA GLY A 6 6.58 4.61 -5.34
C GLY A 6 6.83 3.33 -4.55
N ALA A 7 6.62 3.37 -3.24
CA ALA A 7 6.82 2.18 -2.43
C ALA A 7 5.66 1.20 -2.63
N THR A 8 5.94 -0.07 -2.40
CA THR A 8 4.89 -1.09 -2.36
C THR A 8 4.47 -1.26 -0.90
N VAL A 9 3.17 -1.28 -0.67
CA VAL A 9 2.63 -1.44 0.68
C VAL A 9 1.54 -2.51 0.66
N LYS A 10 1.27 -3.02 1.83
CA LYS A 10 0.22 -4.01 2.04
C LYS A 10 -0.72 -3.50 3.12
N VAL A 11 -2.01 -3.73 2.94
CA VAL A 11 -3.01 -3.33 3.92
C VAL A 11 -2.98 -4.32 5.08
N THR A 12 -2.79 -3.80 6.28
CA THR A 12 -2.68 -4.64 7.48
C THR A 12 -3.90 -4.54 8.40
N ASN A 13 -4.87 -3.72 8.03
CA ASN A 13 -6.09 -3.60 8.82
C ASN A 13 -7.05 -4.73 8.46
N SER A 14 -7.22 -5.69 9.38
CA SER A 14 -8.00 -6.88 9.11
C SER A 14 -9.49 -6.60 8.93
N ASP A 15 -9.93 -5.40 9.32
CA ASP A 15 -11.33 -5.01 9.14
C ASP A 15 -11.60 -4.37 7.78
N ASP A 16 -10.57 -4.15 7.00
CA ASP A 16 -10.70 -3.51 5.70
C ASP A 16 -10.96 -4.54 4.63
N ILE A 17 -11.78 -4.19 3.65
CA ILE A 17 -12.06 -5.12 2.55
C ILE A 17 -10.82 -5.38 1.70
N TYR A 18 -9.82 -4.51 1.80
CA TYR A 18 -8.56 -4.67 1.06
C TYR A 18 -7.48 -5.32 1.90
N TYR A 19 -7.85 -5.93 3.02
CA TYR A 19 -6.87 -6.57 3.88
C TYR A 19 -5.99 -7.53 3.08
N ASN A 20 -4.68 -7.40 3.29
CA ASN A 20 -3.66 -8.20 2.60
C ASN A 20 -3.44 -7.84 1.13
N PHE A 21 -4.16 -6.88 0.60
CA PHE A 21 -3.90 -6.42 -0.76
C PHE A 21 -2.60 -5.61 -0.76
N GLN A 22 -1.83 -5.76 -1.82
CA GLN A 22 -0.63 -4.97 -2.02
C GLN A 22 -0.85 -3.96 -3.13
N GLY A 23 -0.29 -2.78 -2.96
CA GLY A 23 -0.42 -1.74 -3.96
C GLY A 23 0.75 -0.80 -3.94
N LEU A 24 0.74 0.14 -4.88
CA LEU A 24 1.80 1.13 -5.00
C LEU A 24 1.33 2.46 -4.44
N VAL A 25 2.19 3.07 -3.63
CA VAL A 25 1.89 4.39 -3.07
C VAL A 25 2.01 5.43 -4.17
N GLN A 26 0.95 6.19 -4.38
CA GLN A 26 0.92 7.25 -5.38
C GLN A 26 1.26 8.60 -4.77
N ARG A 27 0.75 8.85 -3.57
CA ARG A 27 1.09 10.09 -2.88
C ARG A 27 0.76 9.96 -1.41
N ILE A 28 1.37 10.82 -0.63
CA ILE A 28 1.16 10.88 0.82
C ILE A 28 0.85 12.32 1.17
N ASP A 29 -0.20 12.53 1.94
CA ASP A 29 -0.62 13.87 2.29
C ASP A 29 -1.24 13.83 3.68
N ASP A 30 -0.60 14.50 4.61
CA ASP A 30 -1.14 14.69 5.95
C ASP A 30 -1.50 13.36 6.63
N GLY A 31 -0.58 12.41 6.56
CA GLY A 31 -0.77 11.11 7.19
C GLY A 31 -1.68 10.17 6.43
N ARG A 32 -2.17 10.58 5.27
CA ARG A 32 -3.01 9.75 4.42
C ARG A 32 -2.22 9.31 3.20
N VAL A 33 -2.40 8.08 2.83
CA VAL A 33 -1.63 7.46 1.75
C VAL A 33 -2.57 7.00 0.66
N ALA A 34 -2.38 7.52 -0.54
CA ALA A 34 -3.15 7.08 -1.70
C ALA A 34 -2.43 5.91 -2.33
N VAL A 35 -3.08 4.77 -2.36
CA VAL A 35 -2.50 3.51 -2.82
C VAL A 35 -3.23 3.04 -4.06
N LEU A 36 -2.49 2.72 -5.09
CA LEU A 36 -3.06 2.19 -6.32
C LEU A 36 -2.98 0.68 -6.29
N PHE A 37 -4.14 0.05 -6.37
CA PHE A 37 -4.23 -1.40 -6.51
C PHE A 37 -4.49 -1.74 -7.96
N GLU A 38 -3.74 -2.70 -8.49
CA GLU A 38 -3.90 -3.12 -9.86
C GLU A 38 -4.21 -4.60 -9.92
N GLY A 39 -5.31 -4.93 -10.54
CA GLY A 39 -5.65 -6.31 -10.83
C GLY A 39 -5.53 -6.52 -12.34
N GLY A 40 -5.92 -7.65 -12.84
CA GLY A 40 -5.75 -7.97 -14.24
C GLY A 40 -6.37 -6.94 -15.18
N ASN A 41 -7.64 -6.65 -14.99
CA ASN A 41 -8.37 -5.76 -15.87
C ASN A 41 -8.81 -4.47 -15.20
N TRP A 42 -8.35 -4.22 -13.97
CA TRP A 42 -8.85 -3.07 -13.23
C TRP A 42 -7.74 -2.46 -12.41
N ASP A 43 -7.94 -1.20 -12.08
CA ASP A 43 -7.10 -0.55 -11.09
C ASP A 43 -8.02 0.32 -10.23
N LYS A 44 -7.56 0.62 -9.03
CA LYS A 44 -8.35 1.40 -8.09
C LYS A 44 -7.44 2.14 -7.14
N LEU A 45 -7.73 3.42 -6.95
CA LEU A 45 -6.98 4.25 -6.04
C LEU A 45 -7.78 4.39 -4.75
N VAL A 46 -7.18 4.01 -3.64
CA VAL A 46 -7.83 4.03 -2.33
C VAL A 46 -6.91 4.71 -1.34
N THR A 47 -7.49 5.52 -0.46
CA THR A 47 -6.72 6.23 0.54
C THR A 47 -6.81 5.52 1.88
N PHE A 48 -5.66 5.36 2.53
CA PHE A 48 -5.56 4.72 3.84
C PHE A 48 -4.81 5.63 4.80
N ASN A 49 -4.93 5.35 6.08
CA ASN A 49 -4.07 5.95 7.08
C ASN A 49 -2.74 5.21 7.10
N LEU A 50 -1.68 5.91 7.46
CA LEU A 50 -0.37 5.26 7.55
C LEU A 50 -0.39 4.04 8.45
N SER A 51 -1.15 4.10 9.54
CA SER A 51 -1.19 2.99 10.49
C SER A 51 -1.82 1.72 9.93
N GLU A 52 -2.48 1.83 8.78
CA GLU A 52 -3.15 0.69 8.17
C GLU A 52 -2.29 -0.02 7.14
N LEU A 53 -1.08 0.45 6.93
CA LEU A 53 -0.22 -0.04 5.87
C LEU A 53 1.13 -0.46 6.40
N GLU A 54 1.74 -1.37 5.67
CA GLU A 54 3.08 -1.85 5.98
C GLU A 54 3.86 -1.91 4.68
N THR A 55 5.12 -1.51 4.70
CA THR A 55 5.94 -1.57 3.49
C THR A 55 6.28 -3.02 3.16
N VAL A 56 6.33 -3.30 1.87
CA VAL A 56 6.72 -4.61 1.37
C VAL A 56 8.03 -4.43 0.62
N ASP A 57 9.05 -5.15 1.05
CA ASP A 57 10.36 -5.03 0.44
C ASP A 57 10.53 -6.13 -0.60
N LEU A 58 10.21 -5.79 -1.83
CA LEU A 58 10.27 -6.76 -2.91
C LEU A 58 11.67 -7.00 -3.42
N SER A 59 12.61 -6.14 -3.07
CA SER A 59 13.98 -6.29 -3.53
C SER A 59 14.82 -7.15 -2.61
N LYS A 60 14.33 -7.51 -1.44
CA LYS A 60 15.07 -8.27 -0.47
C LYS A 60 14.85 -9.75 -0.69
N LYS A 61 15.80 -10.36 -1.22
CA LYS A 61 15.64 -11.73 -1.48
C LYS A 61 16.27 -12.58 -0.50
N LYS A 62 16.38 -12.73 -0.28
CA LYS A 62 17.15 -13.33 0.20
C LYS A 62 17.82 -13.99 0.17
N LYS A 63 18.15 -14.06 0.24
CA LYS A 63 18.80 -14.53 -0.01
C LYS A 63 18.96 -15.05 0.01
#